data_5537b2388b5bb93f734c100dc7cc67f8
#
_entry.id   5537b2388b5bb93f734c100dc7cc67f8
#
_cell.length_a   1.000
_cell.length_b   1.000
_cell.length_c   1.000
_cell.angle_alpha   90.00
_cell.angle_beta   90.00
_cell.angle_gamma   90.00
#
_symmetry.space_group_name_H-M   'P 1'
#
loop_
_entity.id
_entity.type
_entity.pdbx_description
1 polymer ?
#
loop_
_entity_poly.entity_id
_entity_poly.type
_entity_poly.pdbx_seq_one_letter_code
_entity_poly.pdbx_strand_id
1 'polypeptide(L)'
;MAIDPVTGHVLPKILVVEDDADLLHMIKAMLATIGEVTLAKDGMEALDLLRTGFKPDVIVTDLMMPRMDGLTLAKTLKDDPQLGNLPLVMLTAKSGPMDMITGINAGARHYVAKPFKAADLIDKVKKALIARR
;
A
#
# COMPACT_ATOMS: atom_id res chain seq x y z
N MET A 1 -6.03 11.00 15.73
CA MET A 1 -5.03 11.52 14.79
C MET A 1 -3.64 11.25 15.35
N ALA A 2 -2.80 10.52 14.61
CA ALA A 2 -1.45 10.23 15.05
C ALA A 2 -0.52 11.39 14.72
N ILE A 3 0.31 11.77 15.68
CA ILE A 3 1.24 12.89 15.55
C ILE A 3 2.64 12.41 15.88
N ASP A 4 3.61 12.82 15.05
CA ASP A 4 5.01 12.55 15.29
C ASP A 4 5.43 13.28 16.58
N PRO A 5 5.95 12.56 17.60
CA PRO A 5 6.33 13.19 18.87
C PRO A 5 7.54 14.12 18.76
N VAL A 6 8.34 13.98 17.70
CA VAL A 6 9.54 14.82 17.48
C VAL A 6 9.21 16.08 16.72
N THR A 7 8.47 15.96 15.61
CA THR A 7 8.18 17.09 14.70
C THR A 7 6.85 17.77 14.98
N GLY A 8 5.92 17.10 15.66
CA GLY A 8 4.58 17.60 15.87
C GLY A 8 3.68 17.49 14.63
N HIS A 9 4.19 16.97 13.52
CA HIS A 9 3.42 16.82 12.30
C HIS A 9 2.47 15.63 12.38
N VAL A 10 1.33 15.72 11.67
CA VAL A 10 0.39 14.61 11.53
C VAL A 10 1.04 13.52 10.70
N LEU A 11 1.02 12.29 11.22
CA LEU A 11 1.56 11.13 10.51
C LEU A 11 0.62 10.72 9.36
N PRO A 12 1.16 10.30 8.21
CA PRO A 12 0.34 9.78 7.13
C PRO A 12 -0.34 8.47 7.53
N LYS A 13 -1.50 8.21 6.94
CA LYS A 13 -2.23 6.95 7.13
C LYS A 13 -1.83 5.98 6.04
N ILE A 14 -1.41 4.79 6.45
CA ILE A 14 -0.92 3.76 5.54
C ILE A 14 -1.82 2.53 5.68
N LEU A 15 -2.41 2.10 4.58
CA LEU A 15 -3.17 0.84 4.54
C LEU A 15 -2.26 -0.24 3.97
N VAL A 16 -2.05 -1.32 4.73
CA VAL A 16 -1.25 -2.46 4.30
C VAL A 16 -2.16 -3.65 4.06
N VAL A 17 -2.06 -4.23 2.87
CA VAL A 17 -2.88 -5.36 2.43
C VAL A 17 -1.97 -6.55 2.15
N GLU A 18 -2.07 -7.60 2.96
CA GLU A 18 -1.22 -8.80 2.87
C GLU A 18 -1.93 -9.97 3.54
N ASP A 19 -1.97 -11.13 2.87
CA ASP A 19 -2.65 -12.31 3.40
C ASP A 19 -1.80 -13.14 4.37
N ASP A 20 -0.48 -13.06 4.28
CA ASP A 20 0.42 -13.72 5.23
C ASP A 20 0.47 -12.89 6.52
N ALA A 21 -0.03 -13.45 7.61
CA ALA A 21 -0.13 -12.74 8.89
C ALA A 21 1.24 -12.30 9.44
N ASP A 22 2.26 -13.14 9.31
CA ASP A 22 3.60 -12.80 9.80
C ASP A 22 4.20 -11.66 9.00
N LEU A 23 4.09 -11.72 7.67
CA LEU A 23 4.57 -10.67 6.79
C LEU A 23 3.79 -9.36 7.03
N LEU A 24 2.48 -9.45 7.21
CA LEU A 24 1.62 -8.30 7.49
C LEU A 24 2.08 -7.56 8.73
N HIS A 25 2.34 -8.30 9.82
CA HIS A 25 2.82 -7.70 11.08
C HIS A 25 4.23 -7.15 10.95
N MET A 26 5.08 -7.81 10.17
CA MET A 26 6.44 -7.31 9.91
C MET A 26 6.40 -5.99 9.15
N ILE A 27 5.58 -5.90 8.11
CA ILE A 27 5.41 -4.66 7.33
C ILE A 27 4.85 -3.55 8.24
N LYS A 28 3.87 -3.88 9.07
CA LYS A 28 3.34 -2.92 10.05
C LYS A 28 4.45 -2.35 10.93
N ALA A 29 5.31 -3.21 11.48
CA ALA A 29 6.41 -2.77 12.33
C ALA A 29 7.37 -1.84 11.59
N MET A 30 7.68 -2.16 10.32
CA MET A 30 8.54 -1.33 9.48
C MET A 30 7.94 0.05 9.23
N LEU A 31 6.67 0.10 8.86
CA LEU A 31 6.00 1.34 8.45
C LEU A 31 5.46 2.16 9.62
N ALA A 32 5.32 1.56 10.80
CA ALA A 32 4.91 2.29 12.00
C ALA A 32 5.92 3.39 12.38
N THR A 33 7.16 3.30 11.89
CA THR A 33 8.17 4.33 12.10
C THR A 33 7.86 5.62 11.33
N ILE A 34 7.02 5.57 10.30
CA ILE A 34 6.75 6.72 9.42
C ILE A 34 5.27 7.07 9.30
N GLY A 35 4.37 6.25 9.83
CA GLY A 35 2.94 6.51 9.66
C GLY A 35 2.06 5.71 10.60
N GLU A 36 0.78 6.01 10.54
CA GLU A 36 -0.28 5.27 11.23
C GLU A 36 -0.75 4.13 10.31
N VAL A 37 -0.53 2.88 10.73
CA VAL A 37 -0.75 1.71 9.88
C VAL A 37 -2.08 1.03 10.21
N THR A 38 -2.89 0.81 9.18
CA THR A 38 -4.10 -0.01 9.24
C THR A 38 -3.89 -1.24 8.38
N LEU A 39 -4.35 -2.39 8.84
CA LEU A 39 -4.11 -3.68 8.20
C LEU A 39 -5.38 -4.23 7.56
N ALA A 40 -5.21 -4.86 6.39
CA ALA A 40 -6.21 -5.67 5.73
C ALA A 40 -5.57 -6.96 5.26
N LYS A 41 -6.26 -8.07 5.37
CA LYS A 41 -5.70 -9.39 5.03
C LYS A 41 -5.90 -9.79 3.57
N ASP A 42 -6.71 -9.04 2.83
CA ASP A 42 -6.92 -9.24 1.40
C ASP A 42 -7.54 -8.00 0.77
N GLY A 43 -7.68 -8.02 -0.55
CA GLY A 43 -8.22 -6.88 -1.29
C GLY A 43 -9.68 -6.57 -0.98
N MET A 44 -10.48 -7.60 -0.66
CA MET A 44 -11.88 -7.37 -0.30
C MET A 44 -12.01 -6.62 1.02
N GLU A 45 -11.24 -7.02 2.03
CA GLU A 45 -11.23 -6.32 3.31
C GLU A 45 -10.74 -4.88 3.15
N ALA A 46 -9.70 -4.66 2.33
CA ALA A 46 -9.21 -3.33 2.03
C ALA A 46 -10.30 -2.47 1.38
N LEU A 47 -11.00 -3.02 0.39
CA LEU A 47 -12.05 -2.30 -0.31
C LEU A 47 -13.22 -1.96 0.63
N ASP A 48 -13.60 -2.89 1.51
CA ASP A 48 -14.63 -2.64 2.51
C ASP A 48 -14.24 -1.47 3.43
N LEU A 49 -13.00 -1.45 3.90
CA LEU A 49 -12.50 -0.34 4.72
C LEU A 49 -12.60 1.01 3.98
N LEU A 50 -12.18 1.04 2.72
CA LEU A 50 -12.23 2.26 1.92
C LEU A 50 -13.66 2.74 1.69
N ARG A 51 -14.60 1.81 1.52
CA ARG A 51 -16.02 2.11 1.32
C ARG A 51 -16.71 2.63 2.58
N THR A 52 -16.15 2.36 3.77
CA THR A 52 -16.67 2.93 5.02
C THR A 52 -16.28 4.39 5.22
N GLY A 53 -15.45 4.93 4.33
CA GLY A 53 -14.96 6.31 4.45
C GLY A 53 -13.53 6.44 4.97
N PHE A 54 -12.86 5.32 5.25
CA PHE A 54 -11.44 5.35 5.62
C PHE A 54 -10.61 5.88 4.44
N LYS A 55 -9.80 6.91 4.71
CA LYS A 55 -9.00 7.58 3.67
C LYS A 55 -7.51 7.48 3.98
N PRO A 56 -6.83 6.42 3.52
CA PRO A 56 -5.37 6.35 3.66
C PRO A 56 -4.68 7.33 2.71
N ASP A 57 -3.45 7.67 3.04
CA ASP A 57 -2.61 8.49 2.17
C ASP A 57 -1.84 7.64 1.15
N VAL A 58 -1.64 6.37 1.45
CA VAL A 58 -0.99 5.40 0.56
C VAL A 58 -1.47 3.99 0.90
N ILE A 59 -1.51 3.12 -0.12
CA ILE A 59 -1.83 1.71 0.05
C ILE A 59 -0.61 0.90 -0.34
N VAL A 60 -0.19 -0.01 0.54
CA VAL A 60 0.86 -1.00 0.28
C VAL A 60 0.16 -2.35 0.18
N THR A 61 0.21 -2.98 -0.98
CA THR A 61 -0.50 -4.24 -1.21
C THR A 61 0.38 -5.28 -1.86
N ASP A 62 0.20 -6.54 -1.45
CA ASP A 62 0.78 -7.66 -2.16
C ASP A 62 0.10 -7.80 -3.52
N LEU A 63 0.87 -8.22 -4.53
CA LEU A 63 0.34 -8.48 -5.86
C LEU A 63 -0.56 -9.73 -5.88
N MET A 64 -0.13 -10.80 -5.20
CA MET A 64 -0.81 -12.09 -5.19
C MET A 64 -1.45 -12.36 -3.84
N MET A 65 -2.78 -12.43 -3.83
CA MET A 65 -3.57 -12.71 -2.62
C MET A 65 -4.81 -13.51 -2.99
N PRO A 66 -5.37 -14.33 -2.07
CA PRO A 66 -6.66 -14.96 -2.31
C PRO A 66 -7.80 -13.94 -2.33
N ARG A 67 -8.94 -14.30 -2.82
CA ARG A 67 -10.17 -13.53 -2.97
C ARG A 67 -10.00 -12.37 -3.94
N MET A 68 -9.25 -11.34 -3.60
CA MET A 68 -8.96 -10.24 -4.50
C MET A 68 -7.47 -9.89 -4.39
N ASP A 69 -6.72 -10.09 -5.45
CA ASP A 69 -5.29 -9.77 -5.50
C ASP A 69 -5.04 -8.26 -5.64
N GLY A 70 -3.77 -7.88 -5.49
CA GLY A 70 -3.38 -6.47 -5.55
C GLY A 70 -3.64 -5.83 -6.90
N LEU A 71 -3.51 -6.59 -7.97
CA LEU A 71 -3.76 -6.06 -9.31
C LEU A 71 -5.24 -5.75 -9.52
N THR A 72 -6.12 -6.64 -9.10
CA THR A 72 -7.57 -6.42 -9.18
C THR A 72 -7.99 -5.26 -8.27
N LEU A 73 -7.43 -5.19 -7.07
CA LEU A 73 -7.66 -4.07 -6.17
C LEU A 73 -7.25 -2.75 -6.82
N ALA A 74 -6.06 -2.69 -7.42
CA ALA A 74 -5.57 -1.48 -8.08
C ALA A 74 -6.49 -1.03 -9.22
N LYS A 75 -6.96 -1.97 -10.04
CA LYS A 75 -7.90 -1.67 -11.13
C LYS A 75 -9.24 -1.16 -10.61
N THR A 76 -9.75 -1.79 -9.56
CA THR A 76 -11.02 -1.40 -8.94
C THR A 76 -10.93 0.02 -8.39
N LEU A 77 -9.83 0.36 -7.73
CA LEU A 77 -9.62 1.70 -7.20
C LEU A 77 -9.46 2.74 -8.31
N LYS A 78 -8.73 2.40 -9.36
CA LYS A 78 -8.51 3.31 -10.49
C LYS A 78 -9.82 3.71 -11.16
N ASP A 79 -10.78 2.79 -11.23
CA ASP A 79 -12.08 3.03 -11.85
C ASP A 79 -13.05 3.77 -10.93
N ASP A 80 -12.73 3.92 -9.65
CA ASP A 80 -13.57 4.64 -8.70
C ASP A 80 -13.19 6.12 -8.69
N PRO A 81 -14.16 7.03 -8.99
CA PRO A 81 -13.86 8.47 -9.05
C PRO A 81 -13.30 9.05 -7.75
N GLN A 82 -13.64 8.47 -6.60
CA GLN A 82 -13.21 8.97 -5.30
C GLN A 82 -11.88 8.37 -4.85
N LEU A 83 -11.53 7.19 -5.35
CA LEU A 83 -10.38 6.41 -4.88
C LEU A 83 -9.26 6.29 -5.91
N GLY A 84 -9.50 6.72 -7.13
CA GLY A 84 -8.56 6.52 -8.23
C GLY A 84 -7.23 7.24 -8.11
N ASN A 85 -7.13 8.24 -7.23
CA ASN A 85 -5.91 9.00 -7.01
C ASN A 85 -5.06 8.49 -5.85
N LEU A 86 -5.50 7.43 -5.15
CA LEU A 86 -4.72 6.87 -4.05
C LEU A 86 -3.44 6.23 -4.58
N PRO A 87 -2.27 6.64 -4.05
CA PRO A 87 -1.01 6.01 -4.46
C PRO A 87 -0.93 4.58 -3.96
N LEU A 88 -0.43 3.69 -4.83
CA LEU A 88 -0.26 2.28 -4.53
C LEU A 88 1.21 1.91 -4.63
N VAL A 89 1.70 1.19 -3.62
CA VAL A 89 3.00 0.52 -3.63
C VAL A 89 2.73 -0.97 -3.69
N MET A 90 3.21 -1.62 -4.74
CA MET A 90 2.95 -3.04 -4.99
C MET A 90 4.12 -3.89 -4.52
N LEU A 91 3.84 -4.88 -3.67
CA LEU A 91 4.82 -5.89 -3.26
C LEU A 91 4.72 -7.07 -4.21
N THR A 92 5.84 -7.49 -4.78
CA THR A 92 5.83 -8.56 -5.78
C THR A 92 6.96 -9.56 -5.53
N ALA A 93 6.65 -10.85 -5.68
CA ALA A 93 7.66 -11.90 -5.62
C ALA A 93 8.56 -11.90 -6.85
N LYS A 94 8.11 -11.25 -7.93
CA LYS A 94 8.88 -11.16 -9.18
C LYS A 94 8.94 -9.70 -9.62
N SER A 95 10.11 -9.26 -10.02
CA SER A 95 10.35 -7.92 -10.52
C SER A 95 10.57 -7.89 -12.04
N GLY A 96 9.94 -8.83 -12.77
CA GLY A 96 10.04 -8.88 -14.22
C GLY A 96 9.37 -7.69 -14.89
N PRO A 97 9.87 -7.27 -16.10
CA PRO A 97 9.31 -6.11 -16.81
C PRO A 97 7.81 -6.21 -17.07
N MET A 98 7.31 -7.41 -17.37
CA MET A 98 5.88 -7.60 -17.63
C MET A 98 5.01 -7.36 -16.40
N ASP A 99 5.48 -7.80 -15.23
CA ASP A 99 4.75 -7.58 -13.97
C ASP A 99 4.71 -6.09 -13.62
N MET A 100 5.80 -5.38 -13.85
CA MET A 100 5.88 -3.94 -13.62
C MET A 100 4.94 -3.19 -14.55
N ILE A 101 4.95 -3.51 -15.84
CA ILE A 101 4.08 -2.87 -16.83
C ILE A 101 2.60 -3.10 -16.49
N THR A 102 2.24 -4.33 -16.15
CA THR A 102 0.87 -4.69 -15.78
C THR A 102 0.41 -3.89 -14.55
N GLY A 103 1.27 -3.78 -13.54
CA GLY A 103 0.96 -3.03 -12.32
C GLY A 103 0.86 -1.52 -12.56
N ILE A 104 1.76 -0.95 -13.38
CA ILE A 104 1.69 0.46 -13.76
C ILE A 104 0.39 0.75 -14.48
N ASN A 105 -0.01 -0.10 -15.42
CA ASN A 105 -1.27 0.04 -16.15
C ASN A 105 -2.48 -0.07 -15.22
N ALA A 106 -2.36 -0.82 -14.13
CA ALA A 106 -3.41 -0.93 -13.10
C ALA A 106 -3.41 0.24 -12.11
N GLY A 107 -2.41 1.13 -12.16
CA GLY A 107 -2.36 2.32 -11.31
C GLY A 107 -1.33 2.29 -10.19
N ALA A 108 -0.52 1.23 -10.07
CA ALA A 108 0.54 1.20 -9.08
C ALA A 108 1.65 2.18 -9.45
N ARG A 109 2.13 2.94 -8.47
CA ARG A 109 3.17 3.95 -8.68
C ARG A 109 4.57 3.43 -8.42
N HIS A 110 4.70 2.50 -7.48
CA HIS A 110 5.99 1.96 -7.07
C HIS A 110 5.89 0.47 -6.84
N TYR A 111 7.03 -0.21 -6.95
CA TYR A 111 7.17 -1.65 -6.77
C TYR A 111 8.27 -1.95 -5.79
N VAL A 112 8.07 -2.98 -4.96
CA VAL A 112 9.09 -3.51 -4.07
C VAL A 112 9.11 -5.02 -4.26
N ALA A 113 10.26 -5.56 -4.68
CA ALA A 113 10.42 -7.00 -4.88
C ALA A 113 10.68 -7.72 -3.56
N LYS A 114 10.03 -8.84 -3.36
CA LYS A 114 10.28 -9.73 -2.21
C LYS A 114 11.48 -10.63 -2.51
N PRO A 115 12.34 -10.91 -1.55
CA PRO A 115 12.41 -10.31 -0.21
C PRO A 115 12.92 -8.87 -0.25
N PHE A 116 12.44 -8.03 0.63
CA PHE A 116 12.83 -6.62 0.68
C PHE A 116 13.40 -6.24 2.05
N LYS A 117 14.17 -5.16 2.07
CA LYS A 117 14.65 -4.55 3.30
C LYS A 117 13.70 -3.44 3.73
N ALA A 118 13.61 -3.19 5.03
CA ALA A 118 12.77 -2.13 5.58
C ALA A 118 13.08 -0.79 4.92
N ALA A 119 14.36 -0.46 4.71
CA ALA A 119 14.77 0.79 4.08
C ALA A 119 14.20 0.96 2.67
N ASP A 120 14.15 -0.12 1.88
CA ASP A 120 13.62 -0.08 0.51
C ASP A 120 12.12 0.16 0.51
N LEU A 121 11.38 -0.51 1.39
CA LEU A 121 9.94 -0.33 1.50
C LEU A 121 9.61 1.08 1.99
N ILE A 122 10.28 1.55 3.02
CA ILE A 122 10.10 2.89 3.57
C ILE A 122 10.37 3.96 2.50
N ASP A 123 11.45 3.79 1.73
CA ASP A 123 11.79 4.71 0.64
C ASP A 123 10.67 4.82 -0.40
N LYS A 124 10.13 3.68 -0.84
CA LYS A 124 9.06 3.66 -1.84
C LYS A 124 7.77 4.28 -1.31
N VAL A 125 7.43 4.00 -0.06
CA VAL A 125 6.25 4.60 0.58
C VAL A 125 6.40 6.11 0.68
N LYS A 126 7.57 6.60 1.10
CA LYS A 126 7.83 8.04 1.16
C LYS A 126 7.73 8.70 -0.21
N LYS A 127 8.27 8.07 -1.25
CA LYS A 127 8.16 8.58 -2.63
C LYS A 127 6.72 8.65 -3.10
N ALA A 128 5.92 7.63 -2.79
CA ALA A 128 4.50 7.60 -3.13
C ALA A 128 3.73 8.74 -2.43
N LEU A 129 4.04 8.99 -1.16
CA LEU A 129 3.42 10.08 -0.39
C LEU A 129 3.77 11.46 -0.95
N ILE A 130 5.01 11.67 -1.37
CA ILE A 130 5.45 12.94 -1.98
C ILE A 130 4.77 13.15 -3.32
N ALA A 131 4.70 12.13 -4.16
CA ALA A 131 4.10 12.21 -5.49
C ALA A 131 2.61 12.56 -5.47
N ARG A 132 1.94 12.36 -4.32
CA ARG A 132 0.54 12.69 -4.14
C ARG A 132 0.27 14.19 -4.10
N ARG A 133 1.23 14.97 -3.68
CA ARG A 133 1.08 16.41 -3.47
C ARG A 133 1.06 17.21 -4.77
#